data_ef2b1cdba618d2679c1e511df5ecf6c5
#
_entry.id   ef2b1cdba618d2679c1e511df5ecf6c5
#
_cell.length_a   1.000
_cell.length_b   1.000
_cell.length_c   1.000
_cell.angle_alpha   90.00
_cell.angle_beta   90.00
_cell.angle_gamma   90.00
#
_symmetry.space_group_name_H-M   'P 1'
#
loop_
_entity.id
_entity.type
_entity.pdbx_description
1 polymer ?
#
loop_
_entity_poly.entity_id
_entity_poly.type
_entity_poly.pdbx_seq_one_letter_code
_entity_poly.pdbx_strand_id
1 'polypeptide(L)'
;MKRVVTGHNEQGKSVFVEVAEPDHVVEAPGMTWREIWATFPDTKVPLNPDYKAEHKSRWTSIFPAVGSTRVRIVQFDPDNREADDTEAAIQRMQSELPGMMEHMEPGTGGMHTTDSVDYGILLEGTMRLELDDGEFVDLEAGDVVVQNGTRHAWHYTSKCTIAWILIGVPREGS
;
A
#
# COMPACT_ATOMS: atom_id res chain seq x y z
N MET A 1 8.68 -3.97 -12.57
CA MET A 1 7.36 -4.63 -12.72
C MET A 1 6.52 -3.85 -13.72
N LYS A 2 5.68 -4.53 -14.53
CA LYS A 2 4.84 -3.87 -15.54
C LYS A 2 3.42 -3.65 -14.99
N ARG A 3 2.93 -2.41 -15.07
CA ARG A 3 1.51 -2.05 -14.89
C ARG A 3 0.88 -1.89 -16.28
N VAL A 4 -0.32 -2.43 -16.47
CA VAL A 4 -1.12 -2.26 -17.69
C VAL A 4 -2.40 -1.52 -17.31
N VAL A 5 -2.65 -0.39 -17.94
CA VAL A 5 -3.87 0.39 -17.74
C VAL A 5 -4.67 0.40 -19.03
N THR A 6 -5.97 0.10 -18.91
CA THR A 6 -6.90 0.09 -20.04
C THR A 6 -7.81 1.32 -19.99
N GLY A 7 -8.30 1.74 -21.13
CA GLY A 7 -9.23 2.85 -21.27
C GLY A 7 -9.95 2.79 -22.62
N HIS A 8 -10.46 3.91 -23.07
CA HIS A 8 -11.18 4.02 -24.34
C HIS A 8 -10.55 5.10 -25.22
N ASN A 9 -10.55 4.88 -26.53
CA ASN A 9 -10.22 5.91 -27.50
C ASN A 9 -11.44 6.81 -27.81
N GLU A 10 -11.26 7.81 -28.67
CA GLU A 10 -12.31 8.75 -29.09
C GLU A 10 -13.54 8.06 -29.74
N GLN A 11 -13.35 6.88 -30.31
CA GLN A 11 -14.40 6.06 -30.92
C GLN A 11 -15.08 5.12 -29.91
N GLY A 12 -14.72 5.20 -28.62
CA GLY A 12 -15.26 4.35 -27.55
C GLY A 12 -14.73 2.92 -27.55
N LYS A 13 -13.66 2.61 -28.32
CA LYS A 13 -13.05 1.28 -28.34
C LYS A 13 -12.08 1.13 -27.17
N SER A 14 -12.05 -0.04 -26.54
CA SER A 14 -11.10 -0.39 -25.50
C SER A 14 -9.68 -0.45 -26.04
N VAL A 15 -8.78 0.24 -25.36
CA VAL A 15 -7.35 0.33 -25.73
C VAL A 15 -6.46 0.21 -24.49
N PHE A 16 -5.19 -0.12 -24.68
CA PHE A 16 -4.17 0.07 -23.66
C PHE A 16 -3.76 1.54 -23.66
N VAL A 17 -4.04 2.25 -22.55
CA VAL A 17 -3.61 3.64 -22.40
C VAL A 17 -2.23 3.76 -21.79
N GLU A 18 -1.79 2.72 -21.07
CA GLU A 18 -0.43 2.62 -20.55
C GLU A 18 0.04 1.17 -20.43
N VAL A 19 1.30 0.94 -20.78
CA VAL A 19 2.03 -0.31 -20.53
C VAL A 19 3.44 0.09 -20.09
N ALA A 20 3.64 0.29 -18.78
CA ALA A 20 4.87 0.83 -18.21
C ALA A 20 5.07 0.36 -16.77
N GLU A 21 6.13 0.77 -16.12
CA GLU A 21 6.22 0.70 -14.65
C GLU A 21 5.26 1.70 -13.99
N PRO A 22 4.80 1.44 -12.75
CA PRO A 22 4.04 2.42 -12.00
C PRO A 22 4.80 3.74 -11.86
N ASP A 23 4.09 4.87 -11.91
CA ASP A 23 4.72 6.20 -11.83
C ASP A 23 5.24 6.52 -10.41
N HIS A 24 4.67 5.90 -9.38
CA HIS A 24 5.06 6.11 -7.99
C HIS A 24 5.76 4.85 -7.45
N VAL A 25 7.08 4.92 -7.42
CA VAL A 25 7.95 3.88 -6.87
C VAL A 25 8.87 4.53 -5.86
N VAL A 26 8.88 3.99 -4.63
CA VAL A 26 9.81 4.36 -3.58
C VAL A 26 10.79 3.21 -3.38
N GLU A 27 12.07 3.49 -3.58
CA GLU A 27 13.16 2.56 -3.32
C GLU A 27 13.92 3.03 -2.09
N ALA A 28 13.86 2.23 -1.04
CA ALA A 28 14.58 2.44 0.20
C ALA A 28 15.40 1.20 0.54
N PRO A 29 16.45 1.32 1.37
CA PRO A 29 17.18 0.14 1.84
C PRO A 29 16.23 -0.87 2.47
N GLY A 30 16.25 -2.09 1.96
CA GLY A 30 15.38 -3.18 2.41
C GLY A 30 13.92 -3.11 1.96
N MET A 31 13.52 -2.14 1.13
CA MET A 31 12.13 -2.02 0.69
C MET A 31 12.03 -1.44 -0.72
N THR A 32 11.18 -2.04 -1.55
CA THR A 32 10.68 -1.41 -2.78
C THR A 32 9.17 -1.33 -2.73
N TRP A 33 8.64 -0.12 -2.67
CA TRP A 33 7.21 0.18 -2.58
C TRP A 33 6.69 0.69 -3.92
N ARG A 34 5.63 0.09 -4.46
CA ARG A 34 5.01 0.48 -5.74
C ARG A 34 3.53 0.73 -5.55
N GLU A 35 3.10 1.97 -5.72
CA GLU A 35 1.67 2.30 -5.80
C GLU A 35 1.17 1.95 -7.21
N ILE A 36 0.25 1.00 -7.28
CA ILE A 36 -0.26 0.48 -8.54
C ILE A 36 -1.43 1.32 -9.03
N TRP A 37 -2.39 1.62 -8.14
CA TRP A 37 -3.59 2.35 -8.50
C TRP A 37 -4.26 2.98 -7.28
N ALA A 38 -5.04 4.03 -7.56
CA ALA A 38 -5.94 4.63 -6.60
C ALA A 38 -7.30 4.91 -7.25
N THR A 39 -8.37 4.79 -6.47
CA THR A 39 -9.66 5.38 -6.81
C THR A 39 -10.08 6.37 -5.72
N PHE A 40 -10.96 7.28 -6.08
CA PHE A 40 -11.50 8.31 -5.20
C PHE A 40 -13.02 8.22 -5.18
N PRO A 41 -13.74 8.82 -4.22
CA PRO A 41 -15.20 8.65 -4.11
C PRO A 41 -15.99 9.06 -5.37
N ASP A 42 -15.42 9.94 -6.17
CA ASP A 42 -15.99 10.46 -7.42
C ASP A 42 -15.37 9.82 -8.68
N THR A 43 -14.53 8.80 -8.55
CA THR A 43 -13.96 8.07 -9.69
C THR A 43 -15.08 7.50 -10.56
N LYS A 44 -14.94 7.68 -11.86
CA LYS A 44 -15.91 7.24 -12.87
C LYS A 44 -15.24 6.43 -13.97
N VAL A 45 -16.05 5.64 -14.65
CA VAL A 45 -15.70 5.04 -15.94
C VAL A 45 -16.51 5.71 -17.04
N PRO A 46 -15.94 5.92 -18.24
CA PRO A 46 -14.58 5.56 -18.65
C PRO A 46 -13.48 6.34 -17.93
N LEU A 47 -12.26 5.83 -17.99
CA LEU A 47 -11.08 6.42 -17.34
C LEU A 47 -10.89 7.88 -17.81
N ASN A 48 -10.65 8.77 -16.85
CA ASN A 48 -10.24 10.14 -17.13
C ASN A 48 -8.90 10.14 -17.90
N PRO A 49 -8.80 10.79 -19.07
CA PRO A 49 -7.54 10.89 -19.80
C PRO A 49 -6.38 11.49 -18.99
N ASP A 50 -6.69 12.40 -18.08
CA ASP A 50 -5.72 13.07 -17.21
C ASP A 50 -5.52 12.37 -15.87
N TYR A 51 -5.83 11.05 -15.76
CA TYR A 51 -5.77 10.29 -14.51
C TYR A 51 -4.43 10.38 -13.78
N LYS A 52 -3.31 10.53 -14.49
CA LYS A 52 -1.98 10.68 -13.86
C LYS A 52 -1.87 11.97 -13.07
N ALA A 53 -2.32 13.08 -13.65
CA ALA A 53 -2.35 14.38 -12.98
C ALA A 53 -3.33 14.36 -11.80
N GLU A 54 -4.49 13.73 -11.96
CA GLU A 54 -5.48 13.53 -10.92
C GLU A 54 -4.90 12.71 -9.75
N HIS A 55 -4.29 11.56 -10.00
CA HIS A 55 -3.67 10.73 -8.98
C HIS A 55 -2.58 11.50 -8.24
N LYS A 56 -1.69 12.18 -8.96
CA LYS A 56 -0.60 12.97 -8.37
C LYS A 56 -1.12 14.08 -7.45
N SER A 57 -2.16 14.79 -7.85
CA SER A 57 -2.72 15.91 -7.07
C SER A 57 -3.51 15.46 -5.85
N ARG A 58 -4.10 14.26 -5.89
CA ARG A 58 -4.98 13.73 -4.83
C ARG A 58 -4.29 12.72 -3.92
N TRP A 59 -3.03 12.39 -4.20
CA TRP A 59 -2.27 11.44 -3.40
C TRP A 59 -1.59 12.14 -2.21
N THR A 60 -2.38 12.42 -1.19
CA THR A 60 -1.96 13.11 0.04
C THR A 60 -1.65 12.17 1.19
N SER A 61 -2.01 10.87 1.04
CA SER A 61 -1.71 9.82 2.01
C SER A 61 -1.64 8.47 1.30
N ILE A 62 -0.78 7.59 1.82
CA ILE A 62 -0.74 6.18 1.42
C ILE A 62 -1.99 5.42 1.89
N PHE A 63 -2.72 5.94 2.88
CA PHE A 63 -3.98 5.36 3.34
C PHE A 63 -5.17 6.01 2.61
N PRO A 64 -6.17 5.22 2.21
CA PRO A 64 -7.33 5.74 1.50
C PRO A 64 -8.27 6.51 2.43
N ALA A 65 -8.74 7.66 2.00
CA ALA A 65 -9.90 8.29 2.64
C ALA A 65 -11.17 7.45 2.41
N VAL A 66 -12.21 7.70 3.20
CA VAL A 66 -13.50 6.99 3.07
C VAL A 66 -14.01 7.04 1.63
N GLY A 67 -14.38 5.88 1.10
CA GLY A 67 -14.83 5.71 -0.28
C GLY A 67 -13.73 5.69 -1.34
N SER A 68 -12.46 5.79 -0.93
CA SER A 68 -11.29 5.66 -1.80
C SER A 68 -10.68 4.26 -1.71
N THR A 69 -9.84 3.92 -2.68
CA THR A 69 -9.02 2.71 -2.63
C THR A 69 -7.55 3.01 -2.90
N ARG A 70 -6.68 2.11 -2.44
CA ARG A 70 -5.27 2.05 -2.82
C ARG A 70 -4.91 0.61 -3.18
N VAL A 71 -4.11 0.45 -4.21
CA VAL A 71 -3.53 -0.85 -4.57
C VAL A 71 -2.03 -0.67 -4.65
N ARG A 72 -1.29 -1.50 -3.92
CA ARG A 72 0.17 -1.45 -3.89
C ARG A 72 0.80 -2.81 -3.85
N ILE A 73 2.04 -2.89 -4.31
CA ILE A 73 2.89 -4.07 -4.15
C ILE A 73 4.17 -3.61 -3.48
N VAL A 74 4.50 -4.25 -2.37
CA VAL A 74 5.70 -3.94 -1.59
C VAL A 74 6.56 -5.19 -1.50
N GLN A 75 7.83 -5.03 -1.81
CA GLN A 75 8.87 -6.02 -1.62
C GLN A 75 9.73 -5.61 -0.44
N PHE A 76 9.94 -6.52 0.50
CA PHE A 76 10.84 -6.36 1.63
C PHE A 76 12.08 -7.26 1.46
N ASP A 77 13.23 -6.74 1.84
CA ASP A 77 14.52 -7.42 1.79
C ASP A 77 15.32 -7.08 3.06
N PRO A 78 15.15 -7.87 4.14
CA PRO A 78 15.78 -7.56 5.43
C PRO A 78 17.30 -7.55 5.39
N ASP A 79 17.92 -8.24 4.43
CA ASP A 79 19.39 -8.29 4.30
C ASP A 79 19.98 -6.95 3.83
N ASN A 80 19.16 -6.09 3.22
CA ASN A 80 19.54 -4.76 2.74
C ASN A 80 18.91 -3.62 3.58
N ARG A 81 18.42 -3.92 4.78
CA ARG A 81 17.71 -2.96 5.62
C ARG A 81 18.68 -2.02 6.33
N GLU A 82 18.39 -0.71 6.29
CA GLU A 82 18.96 0.26 7.23
C GLU A 82 18.24 0.15 8.60
N ALA A 83 18.87 0.68 9.65
CA ALA A 83 18.18 0.82 10.92
C ALA A 83 16.99 1.79 10.75
N ASP A 84 15.78 1.34 11.09
CA ASP A 84 14.52 2.06 10.85
C ASP A 84 14.38 3.34 11.68
N ASP A 85 15.19 3.49 12.72
CA ASP A 85 15.15 4.57 13.69
C ASP A 85 16.14 5.71 13.39
N THR A 86 16.83 5.66 12.25
CA THR A 86 17.68 6.78 11.86
C THR A 86 16.83 7.99 11.46
N GLU A 87 17.29 9.20 11.82
CA GLU A 87 16.65 10.45 11.43
C GLU A 87 16.42 10.52 9.89
N ALA A 88 17.40 10.04 9.11
CA ALA A 88 17.31 10.02 7.65
C ALA A 88 16.22 9.05 7.14
N ALA A 89 16.07 7.87 7.76
CA ALA A 89 15.04 6.91 7.41
C ALA A 89 13.64 7.47 7.73
N ILE A 90 13.47 8.09 8.90
CA ILE A 90 12.21 8.73 9.31
C ILE A 90 11.83 9.86 8.34
N GLN A 91 12.78 10.75 8.01
CA GLN A 91 12.53 11.85 7.08
C GLN A 91 12.17 11.36 5.68
N ARG A 92 12.80 10.29 5.20
CA ARG A 92 12.46 9.65 3.93
C ARG A 92 11.04 9.10 3.97
N MET A 93 10.69 8.33 5.00
CA MET A 93 9.34 7.78 5.17
C MET A 93 8.27 8.87 5.18
N GLN A 94 8.51 9.97 5.90
CA GLN A 94 7.58 11.11 5.95
C GLN A 94 7.40 11.79 4.59
N SER A 95 8.46 11.92 3.80
CA SER A 95 8.41 12.62 2.50
C SER A 95 7.87 11.75 1.37
N GLU A 96 8.22 10.47 1.35
CA GLU A 96 7.93 9.56 0.23
C GLU A 96 6.68 8.70 0.48
N LEU A 97 6.33 8.47 1.75
CA LEU A 97 5.15 7.71 2.18
C LEU A 97 4.28 8.55 3.14
N PRO A 98 3.64 9.62 2.65
CA PRO A 98 2.87 10.53 3.49
C PRO A 98 1.72 9.78 4.20
N GLY A 99 1.51 10.06 5.48
CA GLY A 99 0.53 9.38 6.33
C GLY A 99 1.07 8.14 7.06
N MET A 100 2.24 7.60 6.67
CA MET A 100 2.78 6.40 7.31
C MET A 100 3.05 6.64 8.80
N MET A 101 3.80 7.67 9.13
CA MET A 101 4.27 7.93 10.49
C MET A 101 3.14 8.32 11.45
N GLU A 102 2.09 8.94 10.94
CA GLU A 102 0.92 9.36 11.71
C GLU A 102 0.10 8.16 12.23
N HIS A 103 0.21 7.01 11.57
CA HIS A 103 -0.51 5.78 11.94
C HIS A 103 0.34 4.81 12.77
N MET A 104 1.69 4.96 12.73
CA MET A 104 2.59 4.09 13.48
C MET A 104 2.62 4.46 14.96
N GLU A 105 2.50 3.46 15.83
CA GLU A 105 2.61 3.63 17.27
C GLU A 105 4.09 3.54 17.68
N PRO A 106 4.68 4.61 18.26
CA PRO A 106 6.09 4.61 18.63
C PRO A 106 6.44 3.53 19.64
N GLY A 107 7.56 2.82 19.40
CA GLY A 107 8.10 1.83 20.35
C GLY A 107 7.34 0.50 20.40
N THR A 108 6.43 0.24 19.47
CA THR A 108 5.59 -0.97 19.48
C THR A 108 5.99 -2.01 18.44
N GLY A 109 7.11 -1.82 17.72
CA GLY A 109 7.55 -2.76 16.69
C GLY A 109 6.74 -2.68 15.39
N GLY A 110 6.08 -1.53 15.13
CA GLY A 110 5.34 -1.29 13.89
C GLY A 110 3.82 -1.51 14.01
N MET A 111 3.29 -1.59 15.24
CA MET A 111 1.84 -1.61 15.45
C MET A 111 1.18 -0.34 14.92
N HIS A 112 0.08 -0.52 14.23
CA HIS A 112 -0.71 0.58 13.66
C HIS A 112 -2.17 0.17 13.44
N THR A 113 -3.00 1.19 13.21
CA THR A 113 -4.43 1.02 12.94
C THR A 113 -4.81 1.94 11.79
N THR A 114 -5.63 1.45 10.87
CA THR A 114 -6.11 2.21 9.71
C THR A 114 -7.63 2.16 9.60
N ASP A 115 -8.24 3.21 9.06
CA ASP A 115 -9.69 3.25 8.80
C ASP A 115 -9.98 2.69 7.41
N SER A 116 -9.61 1.40 7.25
CA SER A 116 -9.78 0.67 6.01
C SER A 116 -10.08 -0.81 6.24
N VAL A 117 -10.67 -1.43 5.24
CA VAL A 117 -10.64 -2.88 5.06
C VAL A 117 -9.59 -3.18 4.03
N ASP A 118 -8.61 -4.01 4.40
CA ASP A 118 -7.48 -4.31 3.53
C ASP A 118 -7.47 -5.78 3.16
N TYR A 119 -7.17 -6.06 1.90
CA TYR A 119 -6.83 -7.41 1.44
C TYR A 119 -5.33 -7.48 1.21
N GLY A 120 -4.63 -8.23 2.08
CA GLY A 120 -3.22 -8.54 1.93
C GLY A 120 -3.06 -9.89 1.26
N ILE A 121 -2.35 -9.94 0.13
CA ILE A 121 -2.08 -11.17 -0.62
C ILE A 121 -0.58 -11.37 -0.65
N LEU A 122 -0.06 -12.37 0.06
CA LEU A 122 1.35 -12.69 0.05
C LEU A 122 1.70 -13.37 -1.28
N LEU A 123 2.51 -12.70 -2.10
CA LEU A 123 2.87 -13.16 -3.44
C LEU A 123 4.14 -14.02 -3.44
N GLU A 124 5.06 -13.75 -2.50
CA GLU A 124 6.36 -14.43 -2.42
C GLU A 124 6.89 -14.36 -1.00
N GLY A 125 7.57 -15.43 -0.55
CA GLY A 125 8.23 -15.48 0.76
C GLY A 125 7.27 -15.78 1.89
N THR A 126 7.65 -15.35 3.10
CA THR A 126 6.89 -15.54 4.34
C THR A 126 6.78 -14.23 5.10
N MET A 127 5.67 -14.02 5.79
CA MET A 127 5.43 -12.89 6.68
C MET A 127 4.71 -13.37 7.94
N ARG A 128 4.83 -12.59 9.01
CA ARG A 128 4.02 -12.77 10.22
C ARG A 128 3.11 -11.57 10.39
N LEU A 129 1.83 -11.82 10.60
CA LEU A 129 0.86 -10.83 11.07
C LEU A 129 0.72 -10.97 12.58
N GLU A 130 0.97 -9.90 13.31
CA GLU A 130 0.77 -9.81 14.76
C GLU A 130 -0.42 -8.91 15.05
N LEU A 131 -1.25 -9.32 16.02
CA LEU A 131 -2.36 -8.55 16.59
C LEU A 131 -2.06 -8.18 18.06
N ASP A 132 -3.08 -7.72 18.79
CA ASP A 132 -2.97 -7.43 20.22
C ASP A 132 -2.58 -8.68 21.03
N ASP A 133 -2.03 -8.45 22.23
CA ASP A 133 -1.63 -9.48 23.19
C ASP A 133 -0.58 -10.49 22.66
N GLY A 134 0.13 -10.12 21.58
CA GLY A 134 1.15 -10.96 20.97
C GLY A 134 0.59 -12.17 20.18
N GLU A 135 -0.70 -12.17 19.87
CA GLU A 135 -1.31 -13.16 18.99
C GLU A 135 -0.78 -12.97 17.56
N PHE A 136 -0.40 -14.06 16.91
CA PHE A 136 0.15 -13.97 15.55
C PHE A 136 -0.22 -15.17 14.67
N VAL A 137 -0.11 -14.93 13.37
CA VAL A 137 -0.21 -15.96 12.32
C VAL A 137 0.96 -15.80 11.36
N ASP A 138 1.63 -16.90 11.08
CA ASP A 138 2.63 -16.98 10.01
C ASP A 138 1.93 -17.23 8.67
N LEU A 139 2.35 -16.51 7.65
CA LEU A 139 1.78 -16.53 6.31
C LEU A 139 2.81 -17.01 5.31
N GLU A 140 2.35 -17.76 4.31
CA GLU A 140 3.12 -18.25 3.18
C GLU A 140 2.58 -17.68 1.86
N ALA A 141 3.37 -17.76 0.80
CA ALA A 141 2.95 -17.30 -0.52
C ALA A 141 1.64 -17.97 -0.97
N GLY A 142 0.66 -17.16 -1.34
CA GLY A 142 -0.71 -17.55 -1.68
C GLY A 142 -1.73 -17.30 -0.57
N ASP A 143 -1.29 -17.07 0.67
CA ASP A 143 -2.20 -16.72 1.75
C ASP A 143 -2.80 -15.33 1.57
N VAL A 144 -4.03 -15.18 2.05
CA VAL A 144 -4.80 -13.93 1.98
C VAL A 144 -5.25 -13.53 3.38
N VAL A 145 -4.95 -12.30 3.74
CA VAL A 145 -5.44 -11.67 4.97
C VAL A 145 -6.55 -10.68 4.65
N VAL A 146 -7.63 -10.75 5.41
CA VAL A 146 -8.66 -9.69 5.44
C VAL A 146 -8.48 -8.91 6.73
N GLN A 147 -7.91 -7.71 6.62
CA GLN A 147 -7.64 -6.82 7.74
C GLN A 147 -8.82 -5.85 7.90
N ASN A 148 -9.53 -5.94 9.01
CA ASN A 148 -10.76 -5.17 9.27
C ASN A 148 -10.50 -3.96 10.20
N GLY A 149 -9.54 -3.10 9.87
CA GLY A 149 -9.20 -1.94 10.67
C GLY A 149 -8.75 -2.28 12.09
N THR A 150 -8.24 -3.47 12.32
CA THR A 150 -7.70 -3.91 13.60
C THR A 150 -6.29 -3.36 13.80
N ARG A 151 -5.88 -3.19 15.05
CA ARG A 151 -4.50 -2.87 15.40
C ARG A 151 -3.61 -4.06 15.06
N HIS A 152 -2.50 -3.84 14.33
CA HIS A 152 -1.65 -4.92 13.84
C HIS A 152 -0.23 -4.46 13.52
N ALA A 153 0.69 -5.44 13.41
CA ALA A 153 2.03 -5.25 12.87
C ALA A 153 2.39 -6.36 11.88
N TRP A 154 3.29 -6.04 10.96
CA TRP A 154 3.82 -6.96 9.96
C TRP A 154 5.30 -7.21 10.22
N HIS A 155 5.69 -8.48 10.34
CA HIS A 155 7.07 -8.88 10.55
C HIS A 155 7.56 -9.79 9.43
N TYR A 156 8.80 -9.62 9.04
CA TYR A 156 9.46 -10.43 8.03
C TYR A 156 10.93 -10.63 8.37
N THR A 157 11.45 -11.84 8.18
CA THR A 157 12.83 -12.25 8.46
C THR A 157 13.56 -12.71 7.20
N SER A 158 12.84 -12.83 6.10
CA SER A 158 13.34 -13.17 4.77
C SER A 158 12.72 -12.26 3.73
N LYS A 159 13.28 -12.28 2.53
CA LYS A 159 12.72 -11.54 1.41
C LYS A 159 11.29 -11.99 1.11
N CYS A 160 10.39 -11.04 1.01
CA CYS A 160 8.98 -11.31 0.73
C CYS A 160 8.36 -10.20 -0.12
N THR A 161 7.26 -10.54 -0.80
CA THR A 161 6.50 -9.61 -1.64
C THR A 161 5.02 -9.76 -1.32
N ILE A 162 4.36 -8.66 -1.01
CA ILE A 162 2.94 -8.64 -0.69
C ILE A 162 2.22 -7.58 -1.53
N ALA A 163 1.00 -7.91 -1.96
CA ALA A 163 0.06 -6.96 -2.55
C ALA A 163 -0.97 -6.57 -1.49
N TRP A 164 -1.21 -5.27 -1.33
CA TRP A 164 -2.31 -4.74 -0.52
C TRP A 164 -3.32 -4.01 -1.37
N ILE A 165 -4.59 -4.31 -1.14
CA ILE A 165 -5.74 -3.57 -1.65
C ILE A 165 -6.45 -2.98 -0.44
N LEU A 166 -6.39 -1.64 -0.27
CA LEU A 166 -6.98 -0.93 0.85
C LEU A 166 -8.25 -0.21 0.39
N ILE A 167 -9.30 -0.34 1.17
CA ILE A 167 -10.61 0.27 0.93
C ILE A 167 -10.94 1.14 2.14
N GLY A 168 -10.91 2.46 1.97
CA GLY A 168 -11.25 3.41 3.03
C GLY A 168 -12.70 3.31 3.43
N VAL A 169 -12.94 3.08 4.71
CA VAL A 169 -14.28 2.92 5.30
C VAL A 169 -14.41 3.81 6.55
N PRO A 170 -15.63 4.23 6.91
CA PRO A 170 -15.83 4.97 8.15
C PRO A 170 -15.59 4.04 9.35
N ARG A 171 -14.96 4.55 10.41
CA ARG A 171 -14.86 3.88 11.71
C ARG A 171 -16.07 4.27 12.57
N GLU A 172 -16.75 3.28 13.15
CA GLU A 172 -17.82 3.56 14.11
C GLU A 172 -17.24 4.16 15.40
N GLY A 173 -17.85 5.24 15.88
CA GLY A 173 -17.49 5.89 17.14
C GLY A 173 -16.34 6.91 17.06
N SER A 174 -15.91 7.29 15.86
CA SER A 174 -14.96 8.39 15.63
C SER A 174 -15.66 9.69 15.28
#